data_4fcefdd6bc4c43a1f1db1a8c3fc12107
#
_entry.id   4fcefdd6bc4c43a1f1db1a8c3fc12107
#
_cell.length_a   1.000
_cell.length_b   1.000
_cell.length_c   1.000
_cell.angle_alpha   90.00
_cell.angle_beta   90.00
_cell.angle_gamma   90.00
#
_symmetry.space_group_name_H-M   'P 1'
#
loop_
_entity.id
_entity.type
_entity.pdbx_description
1 polymer ?
#
loop_
_entity_poly.entity_id
_entity_poly.type
_entity_poly.pdbx_seq_one_letter_code
_entity_poly.pdbx_strand_id
1 'polypeptide(L)'
;MRHQMAGKKLGRSTGARTALRRTLIKQLFTHEHITTTRAKAEAIRGDAERMITVARRSAEGTPVAKVNARRLVAAKLGGGDDVVKKLFDEIAPRFATRPGGYTRMLKLGPRFGDSAEMVYLELVEE
;
A
#
# COMPACT_ATOMS: atom_id res chain seq x y z
N MET A 1 1.32 -30.38 7.52
CA MET A 1 1.51 -29.36 6.44
C MET A 1 0.44 -28.30 6.58
N ARG A 2 0.85 -27.03 6.55
CA ARG A 2 -0.07 -25.90 6.67
C ARG A 2 -0.38 -25.32 5.28
N HIS A 3 -1.65 -24.98 5.05
CA HIS A 3 -2.11 -24.41 3.78
C HIS A 3 -2.74 -23.04 4.03
N GLN A 4 -2.62 -22.14 3.06
CA GLN A 4 -3.28 -20.83 3.07
C GLN A 4 -2.96 -19.99 4.33
N MET A 5 -1.72 -20.08 4.78
CA MET A 5 -1.28 -19.42 6.02
C MET A 5 -0.56 -18.10 5.79
N ALA A 6 -0.84 -17.45 4.67
CA ALA A 6 -0.25 -16.14 4.35
C ALA A 6 -0.95 -15.02 5.13
N GLY A 7 -0.23 -13.91 5.31
CA GLY A 7 -0.78 -12.71 5.92
C GLY A 7 -0.43 -12.54 7.38
N LYS A 8 -0.81 -11.41 7.93
CA LYS A 8 -0.53 -11.01 9.31
C LYS A 8 -1.84 -10.66 10.01
N LYS A 9 -2.09 -11.23 11.17
CA LYS A 9 -3.28 -10.94 11.98
C LYS A 9 -3.13 -9.65 12.79
N LEU A 10 -1.92 -9.27 13.15
CA LEU A 10 -1.59 -8.04 13.87
C LEU A 10 -2.28 -7.93 15.25
N GLY A 11 -2.65 -9.06 15.85
CA GLY A 11 -3.31 -9.09 17.16
C GLY A 11 -4.67 -8.40 17.18
N ARG A 12 -5.40 -8.36 16.05
CA ARG A 12 -6.65 -7.61 15.92
C ARG A 12 -7.75 -8.46 15.30
N SER A 13 -8.99 -8.02 15.54
CA SER A 13 -10.17 -8.59 14.86
C SER A 13 -10.12 -8.26 13.37
N THR A 14 -10.95 -8.93 12.59
CA THR A 14 -11.01 -8.71 11.13
C THR A 14 -11.31 -7.26 10.77
N GLY A 15 -12.29 -6.65 11.44
CA GLY A 15 -12.65 -5.25 11.18
C GLY A 15 -11.54 -4.28 11.54
N ALA A 16 -10.95 -4.43 12.72
CA ALA A 16 -9.85 -3.57 13.18
C ALA A 16 -8.61 -3.72 12.30
N ARG A 17 -8.32 -4.93 11.86
CA ARG A 17 -7.21 -5.22 10.96
C ARG A 17 -7.38 -4.56 9.60
N THR A 18 -8.59 -4.64 9.04
CA THR A 18 -8.90 -3.99 7.76
C THR A 18 -8.77 -2.48 7.87
N ALA A 19 -9.27 -1.88 8.96
CA ALA A 19 -9.15 -0.43 9.20
C ALA A 19 -7.69 0.00 9.30
N LEU A 20 -6.86 -0.77 10.02
CA LEU A 20 -5.44 -0.47 10.16
C LEU A 20 -4.73 -0.51 8.81
N ARG A 21 -4.97 -1.54 8.01
CA ARG A 21 -4.36 -1.67 6.68
C ARG A 21 -4.71 -0.49 5.78
N ARG A 22 -5.98 -0.12 5.74
CA ARG A 22 -6.47 1.01 4.95
C ARG A 22 -5.78 2.31 5.36
N THR A 23 -5.69 2.55 6.66
CA THR A 23 -5.04 3.75 7.20
C THR A 23 -3.57 3.80 6.81
N LEU A 24 -2.84 2.70 6.98
CA LEU A 24 -1.41 2.64 6.66
C LEU A 24 -1.15 2.85 5.17
N ILE A 25 -1.97 2.25 4.30
CA ILE A 25 -1.82 2.41 2.86
C ILE A 25 -2.09 3.86 2.45
N LYS A 26 -3.13 4.49 3.01
CA LYS A 26 -3.43 5.90 2.76
C LYS A 26 -2.28 6.80 3.17
N GLN A 27 -1.69 6.54 4.34
CA GLN A 27 -0.55 7.31 4.81
C GLN A 27 0.67 7.11 3.91
N LEU A 28 0.91 5.89 3.45
CA LEU A 28 2.00 5.60 2.54
C LEU A 28 1.87 6.38 1.24
N PHE A 29 0.69 6.40 0.65
CA PHE A 29 0.45 7.14 -0.59
C PHE A 29 0.49 8.65 -0.38
N THR A 30 0.00 9.13 0.75
CA THR A 30 -0.04 10.57 1.05
C THR A 30 1.37 11.13 1.26
N HIS A 31 2.17 10.46 2.08
CA HIS A 31 3.51 10.92 2.44
C HIS A 31 4.62 10.29 1.62
N GLU A 32 4.30 9.25 0.86
CA GLU A 32 5.21 8.42 0.06
C GLU A 32 6.22 7.62 0.88
N HIS A 33 6.19 7.75 2.18
CA HIS A 33 6.96 6.93 3.11
C HIS A 33 6.26 6.86 4.46
N ILE A 34 6.48 5.78 5.19
CA ILE A 34 6.04 5.64 6.57
C ILE A 34 7.11 4.93 7.38
N THR A 35 7.17 5.27 8.68
CA THR A 35 7.99 4.53 9.64
C THR A 35 7.03 3.73 10.51
N THR A 36 7.18 2.41 10.51
CA THR A 36 6.27 1.54 11.23
C THR A 36 6.97 0.25 11.63
N THR A 37 6.27 -0.65 12.33
CA THR A 37 6.83 -1.95 12.65
C THR A 37 6.94 -2.80 11.38
N ARG A 38 7.91 -3.72 11.37
CA ARG A 38 8.12 -4.61 10.23
C ARG A 38 6.86 -5.42 9.90
N ALA A 39 6.15 -5.92 10.91
CA ALA A 39 4.94 -6.71 10.72
C ALA A 39 3.86 -5.91 9.98
N LYS A 40 3.64 -4.66 10.37
CA LYS A 40 2.65 -3.80 9.72
C LYS A 40 3.06 -3.48 8.29
N ALA A 41 4.33 -3.18 8.06
CA ALA A 41 4.84 -2.89 6.71
C ALA A 41 4.66 -4.10 5.79
N GLU A 42 5.01 -5.29 6.26
CA GLU A 42 4.83 -6.52 5.48
C GLU A 42 3.35 -6.79 5.19
N ALA A 43 2.47 -6.45 6.12
CA ALA A 43 1.03 -6.68 5.96
C ALA A 43 0.42 -5.85 4.84
N ILE A 44 0.90 -4.63 4.62
CA ILE A 44 0.31 -3.70 3.65
C ILE A 44 1.05 -3.61 2.33
N ARG A 45 2.31 -4.03 2.29
CA ARG A 45 3.18 -3.83 1.12
C ARG A 45 2.58 -4.44 -0.15
N GLY A 46 2.11 -5.68 -0.07
CA GLY A 46 1.53 -6.37 -1.23
C GLY A 46 0.28 -5.67 -1.76
N ASP A 47 -0.60 -5.26 -0.86
CA ASP A 47 -1.84 -4.59 -1.25
C ASP A 47 -1.57 -3.21 -1.86
N ALA A 48 -0.64 -2.45 -1.28
CA ALA A 48 -0.26 -1.16 -1.83
C ALA A 48 0.32 -1.30 -3.23
N GLU A 49 1.19 -2.28 -3.44
CA GLU A 49 1.78 -2.52 -4.76
C GLU A 49 0.74 -2.97 -5.79
N ARG A 50 -0.23 -3.77 -5.38
CA ARG A 50 -1.35 -4.15 -6.28
C ARG A 50 -2.16 -2.94 -6.70
N MET A 51 -2.42 -2.02 -5.78
CA MET A 51 -3.15 -0.79 -6.11
C MET A 51 -2.38 0.07 -7.11
N ILE A 52 -1.06 0.17 -6.96
CA ILE A 52 -0.21 0.90 -7.90
C ILE A 52 -0.26 0.21 -9.28
N THR A 53 -0.23 -1.11 -9.32
CA THR A 53 -0.33 -1.87 -10.57
C THR A 53 -1.65 -1.61 -11.27
N VAL A 54 -2.77 -1.63 -10.53
CA VAL A 54 -4.10 -1.33 -11.08
C VAL A 54 -4.12 0.07 -11.69
N ALA A 55 -3.61 1.05 -10.96
CA ALA A 55 -3.57 2.44 -11.42
C ALA A 55 -2.69 2.60 -12.66
N ARG A 56 -1.52 1.97 -12.65
CA ARG A 56 -0.57 2.04 -13.77
C ARG A 56 -1.15 1.44 -15.04
N ARG A 57 -1.77 0.27 -14.93
CA ARG A 57 -2.36 -0.41 -16.09
C ARG A 57 -3.56 0.32 -16.65
N SER A 58 -4.33 0.98 -15.80
CA SER A 58 -5.52 1.70 -16.25
C SER A 58 -5.19 2.91 -17.11
N ALA A 59 -3.97 3.45 -16.99
CA ALA A 59 -3.55 4.63 -17.76
C ALA A 59 -3.62 4.39 -19.28
N GLU A 60 -3.45 3.15 -19.71
CA GLU A 60 -3.50 2.77 -21.13
C GLU A 60 -4.88 2.26 -21.56
N GLY A 61 -5.85 2.26 -20.66
CA GLY A 61 -7.17 1.72 -20.92
C GLY A 61 -8.14 2.75 -21.48
N THR A 62 -9.37 2.27 -21.73
CA THR A 62 -10.48 3.12 -22.16
C THR A 62 -10.90 4.05 -21.01
N PRO A 63 -11.67 5.14 -21.31
CA PRO A 63 -12.20 5.97 -20.21
C PRO A 63 -13.03 5.19 -19.20
N VAL A 64 -13.80 4.19 -19.64
CA VAL A 64 -14.57 3.33 -18.74
C VAL A 64 -13.66 2.51 -17.84
N ALA A 65 -12.59 1.94 -18.39
CA ALA A 65 -11.60 1.18 -17.63
C ALA A 65 -10.92 2.06 -16.56
N LYS A 66 -10.62 3.31 -16.89
CA LYS A 66 -10.01 4.25 -15.95
C LYS A 66 -10.95 4.56 -14.79
N VAL A 67 -12.23 4.79 -15.05
CA VAL A 67 -13.22 5.04 -14.01
C VAL A 67 -13.38 3.81 -13.11
N ASN A 68 -13.46 2.63 -13.72
CA ASN A 68 -13.61 1.39 -12.97
C ASN A 68 -12.40 1.11 -12.06
N ALA A 69 -11.18 1.40 -12.54
CA ALA A 69 -9.97 1.24 -11.74
C ALA A 69 -9.98 2.16 -10.52
N ARG A 70 -10.38 3.42 -10.69
CA ARG A 70 -10.48 4.37 -9.57
C ARG A 70 -11.51 3.91 -8.54
N ARG A 71 -12.66 3.42 -8.99
CA ARG A 71 -13.71 2.90 -8.11
C ARG A 71 -13.23 1.66 -7.34
N LEU A 72 -12.50 0.77 -7.99
CA LEU A 72 -11.97 -0.43 -7.35
C LEU A 72 -11.00 -0.06 -6.22
N VAL A 73 -10.06 0.85 -6.48
CA VAL A 73 -9.11 1.29 -5.47
C VAL A 73 -9.80 2.03 -4.33
N ALA A 74 -10.76 2.91 -4.66
CA ALA A 74 -11.53 3.64 -3.64
C ALA A 74 -12.27 2.68 -2.71
N ALA A 75 -12.87 1.62 -3.25
CA ALA A 75 -13.56 0.61 -2.45
C ALA A 75 -12.59 -0.12 -1.53
N LYS A 76 -11.41 -0.47 -2.01
CA LYS A 76 -10.39 -1.15 -1.20
C LYS A 76 -9.84 -0.26 -0.08
N LEU A 77 -9.72 1.04 -0.33
CA LEU A 77 -9.26 1.99 0.68
C LEU A 77 -10.36 2.44 1.64
N GLY A 78 -11.62 2.15 1.31
CA GLY A 78 -12.74 2.58 2.13
C GLY A 78 -12.99 4.08 2.10
N GLY A 79 -12.73 4.72 0.96
CA GLY A 79 -12.83 6.16 0.77
C GLY A 79 -11.46 6.81 0.60
N GLY A 80 -11.38 8.13 0.77
CA GLY A 80 -10.12 8.86 0.62
C GLY A 80 -9.89 9.31 -0.81
N ASP A 81 -10.81 10.13 -1.32
CA ASP A 81 -10.76 10.59 -2.72
C ASP A 81 -9.45 11.31 -3.06
N ASP A 82 -8.89 12.06 -2.10
CA ASP A 82 -7.61 12.75 -2.30
C ASP A 82 -6.46 11.77 -2.51
N VAL A 83 -6.46 10.68 -1.76
CA VAL A 83 -5.43 9.63 -1.88
C VAL A 83 -5.58 8.90 -3.21
N VAL A 84 -6.81 8.56 -3.60
CA VAL A 84 -7.07 7.92 -4.89
C VAL A 84 -6.61 8.81 -6.03
N LYS A 85 -6.95 10.09 -5.97
CA LYS A 85 -6.52 11.06 -6.99
C LYS A 85 -5.00 11.13 -7.08
N LYS A 86 -4.31 11.23 -5.94
CA LYS A 86 -2.86 11.25 -5.91
C LYS A 86 -2.26 9.99 -6.51
N LEU A 87 -2.82 8.82 -6.18
CA LEU A 87 -2.34 7.56 -6.71
C LEU A 87 -2.40 7.52 -8.24
N PHE A 88 -3.52 7.93 -8.81
CA PHE A 88 -3.71 7.85 -10.26
C PHE A 88 -3.02 8.99 -11.03
N ASP A 89 -2.97 10.19 -10.46
CA ASP A 89 -2.45 11.37 -11.15
C ASP A 89 -0.95 11.58 -10.95
N GLU A 90 -0.39 11.18 -9.81
CA GLU A 90 1.01 11.44 -9.47
C GLU A 90 1.86 10.19 -9.30
N ILE A 91 1.38 9.20 -8.55
CA ILE A 91 2.18 8.02 -8.23
C ILE A 91 2.26 7.05 -9.41
N ALA A 92 1.13 6.68 -9.98
CA ALA A 92 1.09 5.71 -11.07
C ALA A 92 1.88 6.17 -12.31
N PRO A 93 1.81 7.43 -12.75
CA PRO A 93 2.62 7.88 -13.88
C PRO A 93 4.12 7.75 -13.65
N ARG A 94 4.57 7.90 -12.41
CA ARG A 94 5.97 7.73 -12.04
C ARG A 94 6.48 6.33 -12.34
N PHE A 95 5.60 5.33 -12.22
CA PHE A 95 5.93 3.92 -12.42
C PHE A 95 5.47 3.36 -13.76
N ALA A 96 5.21 4.21 -14.74
CA ALA A 96 4.65 3.79 -16.03
C ALA A 96 5.46 2.69 -16.70
N THR A 97 6.78 2.71 -16.57
CA THR A 97 7.68 1.73 -17.18
C THR A 97 8.18 0.66 -16.21
N ARG A 98 7.79 0.75 -14.93
CA ARG A 98 8.25 -0.20 -13.91
C ARG A 98 7.23 -1.31 -13.71
N PRO A 99 7.56 -2.59 -13.95
CA PRO A 99 6.57 -3.68 -13.91
C PRO A 99 6.23 -4.17 -12.50
N GLY A 100 6.89 -3.65 -11.47
CA GLY A 100 6.66 -4.05 -10.09
C GLY A 100 7.74 -3.50 -9.18
N GLY A 101 7.75 -3.93 -7.92
CA GLY A 101 8.76 -3.47 -6.96
C GLY A 101 8.70 -1.98 -6.70
N TYR A 102 7.51 -1.46 -6.49
CA TYR A 102 7.30 0.00 -6.32
C TYR A 102 7.70 0.50 -4.94
N THR A 103 7.93 -0.39 -4.00
CA THR A 103 8.25 -0.02 -2.62
C THR A 103 9.60 -0.58 -2.20
N ARG A 104 10.20 0.09 -1.21
CA ARG A 104 11.46 -0.35 -0.62
C ARG A 104 11.34 -0.29 0.88
N MET A 105 11.83 -1.32 1.56
CA MET A 105 11.80 -1.42 3.01
C MET A 105 13.22 -1.34 3.56
N LEU A 106 13.48 -0.35 4.42
CA LEU A 106 14.77 -0.17 5.07
C LEU A 106 14.61 -0.47 6.55
N LYS A 107 15.49 -1.32 7.10
CA LYS A 107 15.45 -1.67 8.51
C LYS A 107 16.05 -0.55 9.35
N LEU A 108 15.35 -0.16 10.41
CA LEU A 108 15.78 0.89 11.32
C LEU A 108 16.29 0.38 12.65
N GLY A 109 16.12 -0.93 12.93
CA GLY A 109 16.49 -1.52 14.20
C GLY A 109 15.35 -1.54 15.21
N PRO A 110 15.60 -1.98 16.45
CA PRO A 110 14.57 -2.12 17.48
C PRO A 110 14.09 -0.75 17.99
N ARG A 111 12.80 -0.68 18.28
CA ARG A 111 12.19 0.52 18.84
C ARG A 111 12.53 0.64 20.34
N PHE A 112 12.70 1.87 20.78
CA PHE A 112 12.91 2.15 22.19
C PHE A 112 11.67 1.72 22.99
N GLY A 113 11.87 1.06 24.09
CA GLY A 113 10.79 0.63 24.97
C GLY A 113 10.46 -0.85 24.87
N ASP A 114 9.98 -1.30 23.70
CA ASP A 114 9.54 -2.70 23.53
C ASP A 114 10.40 -3.50 22.57
N SER A 115 11.44 -2.90 22.00
CA SER A 115 12.35 -3.52 21.03
C SER A 115 11.65 -4.04 19.78
N ALA A 116 10.49 -3.50 19.42
CA ALA A 116 9.81 -3.87 18.19
C ALA A 116 10.69 -3.50 16.99
N GLU A 117 10.79 -4.42 16.03
CA GLU A 117 11.57 -4.18 14.81
C GLU A 117 10.90 -3.13 13.95
N MET A 118 11.59 -2.00 13.73
CA MET A 118 11.07 -0.88 12.96
C MET A 118 11.64 -0.86 11.56
N VAL A 119 10.84 -0.39 10.62
CA VAL A 119 11.26 -0.25 9.22
C VAL A 119 10.77 1.08 8.66
N TYR A 120 11.47 1.54 7.65
CA TYR A 120 11.09 2.67 6.82
C TYR A 120 10.62 2.10 5.49
N LEU A 121 9.31 2.21 5.24
CA LEU A 121 8.72 1.75 3.98
C LEU A 121 8.46 2.96 3.11
N GLU A 122 9.00 2.95 1.89
CA GLU A 122 8.87 4.08 0.99
C GLU A 122 8.54 3.63 -0.43
N LEU A 123 7.93 4.54 -1.19
CA LEU A 123 7.78 4.37 -2.62
C LEU A 123 9.11 4.72 -3.26
N VAL A 124 9.60 3.87 -4.15
CA VAL A 124 10.84 4.19 -4.86
C VAL A 124 10.59 5.32 -5.85
N GLU A 125 11.63 6.07 -6.18
CA GLU A 125 11.54 7.12 -7.17
C GLU A 125 11.74 6.51 -8.54
N GLU A 126 10.71 6.51 -9.36
CA GLU A 126 10.65 5.91 -10.70
C GLU A 126 10.72 4.36 -10.77
#